data_8f6dd7fe85148f7184d9328b87d74a89
#
_entry.id   8f6dd7fe85148f7184d9328b87d74a89
#
_cell.length_a   1.000
_cell.length_b   1.000
_cell.length_c   1.000
_cell.angle_alpha   90.00
_cell.angle_beta   90.00
_cell.angle_gamma   90.00
#
_symmetry.space_group_name_H-M   'P 1'
#
loop_
_entity.id
_entity.type
_entity.pdbx_description
1 polymer ?
#
loop_
_entity_poly.entity_id
_entity_poly.type
_entity_poly.pdbx_seq_one_letter_code
_entity_poly.pdbx_strand_id
1 'polypeptide(L)'
;MTAFALTPRQREFTQEVRTLGAEQLRPLAESGTPGSVNRELIKTMGSLGLLAKLFPGIGTREAAAMDLCLLRESLATQSTEAETALALQGLGTYPVLQSGRDEMVQRWVPAVAAGDAVAAFALTEPDAGSDAAALSLSAERDTEGWRLTGEKIWISNAPEADFYTVFARTTPGAGARGVSAFVVPADRTGLSGKHLDMVSPHPIGKLTFDGVRVHDDELLGNLDHGFRVAMRTLDLFRPSVGAFAVGMAQAALDAAVAHAGTRVAFGGPLKDQQTVSHTLAEMATRTEAARLLVYAAASAYDAGETQLAGSAAMAKLFATEAAQFVVDAAVQIHGARALQRGHLLEHLYREVRAPRIYEGASEIQRTIIARELYR
;
A
#
# COMPACT_ATOMS: atom_id res chain seq x y z
N MET A 1 11.28 -1.15 -29.79
CA MET A 1 11.06 -1.35 -28.34
C MET A 1 9.57 -1.14 -28.10
N THR A 2 8.93 -2.07 -27.43
CA THR A 2 7.53 -1.88 -26.99
C THR A 2 7.49 -0.77 -25.95
N ALA A 3 6.51 0.11 -26.02
CA ALA A 3 6.44 1.36 -25.25
C ALA A 3 6.47 1.17 -23.70
N PHE A 4 6.32 -0.05 -23.19
CA PHE A 4 6.30 -0.34 -21.75
C PHE A 4 7.16 -1.54 -21.37
N ALA A 5 8.14 -1.91 -22.22
CA ALA A 5 9.08 -2.97 -21.87
C ALA A 5 10.05 -2.49 -20.78
N LEU A 6 10.18 -3.27 -19.72
CA LEU A 6 11.18 -3.03 -18.69
C LEU A 6 12.59 -2.99 -19.29
N THR A 7 13.40 -2.05 -18.83
CA THR A 7 14.83 -2.00 -19.14
C THR A 7 15.55 -3.24 -18.59
N PRO A 8 16.77 -3.58 -19.11
CA PRO A 8 17.57 -4.67 -18.53
C PRO A 8 17.76 -4.53 -17.01
N ARG A 9 18.08 -3.31 -16.54
CA ARG A 9 18.26 -3.00 -15.11
C ARG A 9 16.98 -3.24 -14.29
N GLN A 10 15.82 -2.85 -14.80
CA GLN A 10 14.54 -3.09 -14.12
C GLN A 10 14.21 -4.58 -14.06
N ARG A 11 14.50 -5.35 -15.11
CA ARG A 11 14.32 -6.82 -15.08
C ARG A 11 15.24 -7.49 -14.07
N GLU A 12 16.50 -7.09 -14.02
CA GLU A 12 17.46 -7.58 -13.03
C GLU A 12 16.99 -7.26 -11.61
N PHE A 13 16.58 -6.02 -11.37
CA PHE A 13 16.02 -5.58 -10.08
C PHE A 13 14.79 -6.40 -9.67
N THR A 14 13.81 -6.60 -10.55
CA THR A 14 12.64 -7.42 -10.23
C THR A 14 13.00 -8.86 -9.90
N GLN A 15 13.98 -9.43 -10.60
CA GLN A 15 14.46 -10.79 -10.32
C GLN A 15 15.17 -10.88 -8.97
N GLU A 16 16.03 -9.91 -8.65
CA GLU A 16 16.69 -9.81 -7.34
C GLU A 16 15.67 -9.75 -6.21
N VAL A 17 14.68 -8.85 -6.31
CA VAL A 17 13.64 -8.69 -5.29
C VAL A 17 12.80 -9.96 -5.12
N ARG A 18 12.46 -10.66 -6.21
CA ARG A 18 11.76 -11.95 -6.14
C ARG A 18 12.58 -13.01 -5.42
N THR A 19 13.87 -13.09 -5.71
CA THR A 19 14.78 -14.04 -5.04
C THR A 19 14.88 -13.73 -3.55
N LEU A 20 15.15 -12.48 -3.17
CA LEU A 20 15.15 -12.06 -1.75
C LEU A 20 13.80 -12.31 -1.07
N GLY A 21 12.71 -12.03 -1.78
CA GLY A 21 11.35 -12.29 -1.30
C GLY A 21 11.12 -13.77 -0.98
N ALA A 22 11.50 -14.67 -1.89
CA ALA A 22 11.30 -16.10 -1.73
C ALA A 22 12.22 -16.72 -0.66
N GLU A 23 13.49 -16.36 -0.66
CA GLU A 23 14.52 -17.06 0.13
C GLU A 23 14.67 -16.49 1.54
N GLN A 24 14.50 -15.19 1.73
CA GLN A 24 14.78 -14.53 3.00
C GLN A 24 13.53 -13.94 3.66
N LEU A 25 12.64 -13.27 2.90
CA LEU A 25 11.55 -12.52 3.51
C LEU A 25 10.31 -13.37 3.77
N ARG A 26 9.95 -14.30 2.89
CA ARG A 26 8.81 -15.18 3.10
C ARG A 26 8.92 -16.01 4.38
N PRO A 27 10.04 -16.69 4.67
CA PRO A 27 10.16 -17.45 5.91
C PRO A 27 9.99 -16.58 7.16
N LEU A 28 10.52 -15.35 7.16
CA LEU A 28 10.35 -14.40 8.25
C LEU A 28 8.90 -13.92 8.37
N ALA A 29 8.24 -13.65 7.24
CA ALA A 29 6.84 -13.25 7.21
C ALA A 29 5.93 -14.36 7.79
N GLU A 30 6.15 -15.60 7.37
CA GLU A 30 5.40 -16.79 7.84
C GLU A 30 5.63 -17.11 9.33
N SER A 31 6.78 -16.74 9.89
CA SER A 31 7.08 -16.91 11.32
C SER A 31 6.51 -15.81 12.21
N GLY A 32 6.00 -14.72 11.62
CA GLY A 32 5.45 -13.58 12.35
C GLY A 32 4.12 -13.90 13.06
N THR A 33 3.78 -13.08 14.05
CA THR A 33 2.47 -13.17 14.71
C THR A 33 1.41 -12.50 13.82
N PRO A 34 0.37 -13.23 13.40
CA PRO A 34 -0.69 -12.65 12.57
C PRO A 34 -1.31 -11.41 13.23
N GLY A 35 -1.50 -10.33 12.47
CA GLY A 35 -2.10 -9.08 12.96
C GLY A 35 -1.17 -8.17 13.76
N SER A 36 0.09 -8.55 13.97
CA SER A 36 1.11 -7.74 14.65
C SER A 36 2.23 -7.29 13.71
N VAL A 37 2.90 -6.21 14.06
CA VAL A 37 4.06 -5.70 13.30
C VAL A 37 5.23 -6.69 13.42
N ASN A 38 5.70 -7.21 12.31
CA ASN A 38 6.88 -8.08 12.26
C ASN A 38 8.15 -7.22 12.16
N ARG A 39 8.69 -6.81 13.30
CA ARG A 39 9.87 -5.96 13.36
C ARG A 39 11.14 -6.63 12.82
N GLU A 40 11.26 -7.96 12.96
CA GLU A 40 12.40 -8.71 12.41
C GLU A 40 12.40 -8.68 10.87
N LEU A 41 11.23 -8.87 10.27
CA LEU A 41 11.03 -8.74 8.81
C LEU A 41 11.39 -7.33 8.33
N ILE A 42 10.89 -6.29 9.00
CA ILE A 42 11.18 -4.88 8.66
C ILE A 42 12.68 -4.59 8.81
N LYS A 43 13.32 -5.06 9.87
CA LYS A 43 14.77 -4.89 10.10
C LYS A 43 15.60 -5.58 9.02
N THR A 44 15.21 -6.79 8.63
CA THR A 44 15.86 -7.55 7.55
C THR A 44 15.73 -6.79 6.22
N MET A 45 14.54 -6.26 5.90
CA MET A 45 14.35 -5.43 4.69
C MET A 45 15.23 -4.18 4.70
N GLY A 46 15.41 -3.55 5.86
CA GLY A 46 16.34 -2.43 6.03
C GLY A 46 17.79 -2.84 5.73
N SER A 47 18.26 -3.96 6.32
CA SER A 47 19.62 -4.48 6.11
C SER A 47 19.90 -4.90 4.67
N LEU A 48 18.88 -5.35 3.94
CA LEU A 48 18.94 -5.68 2.51
C LEU A 48 18.84 -4.43 1.61
N GLY A 49 18.66 -3.24 2.18
CA GLY A 49 18.52 -1.99 1.44
C GLY A 49 17.19 -1.83 0.69
N LEU A 50 16.20 -2.71 0.92
CA LEU A 50 14.91 -2.64 0.24
C LEU A 50 14.09 -1.43 0.70
N LEU A 51 14.09 -1.13 2.00
CA LEU A 51 13.40 0.05 2.54
C LEU A 51 14.03 1.35 2.05
N ALA A 52 15.35 1.40 1.87
CA ALA A 52 16.02 2.58 1.33
C ALA A 52 15.59 2.91 -0.12
N LYS A 53 15.12 1.91 -0.89
CA LYS A 53 14.58 2.11 -2.24
C LYS A 53 13.29 2.93 -2.24
N LEU A 54 12.55 2.99 -1.12
CA LEU A 54 11.37 3.82 -0.97
C LEU A 54 11.72 5.32 -0.92
N PHE A 55 12.98 5.65 -0.58
CA PHE A 55 13.44 7.00 -0.32
C PHE A 55 14.73 7.33 -1.10
N PRO A 56 14.71 7.26 -2.45
CA PRO A 56 15.91 7.33 -3.26
C PRO A 56 16.63 8.69 -3.22
N GLY A 57 15.96 9.70 -2.66
CA GLY A 57 16.51 11.04 -2.64
C GLY A 57 16.12 11.85 -1.41
N ILE A 58 16.76 11.61 -0.25
CA ILE A 58 16.55 12.51 0.90
C ILE A 58 16.84 13.97 0.49
N GLY A 59 17.84 14.21 -0.36
CA GLY A 59 18.17 15.54 -0.88
C GLY A 59 17.18 16.08 -1.92
N THR A 60 16.58 15.22 -2.74
CA THR A 60 15.59 15.61 -3.77
C THR A 60 14.16 15.63 -3.24
N ARG A 61 13.88 14.93 -2.13
CA ARG A 61 12.55 14.76 -1.54
C ARG A 61 11.53 14.12 -2.49
N GLU A 62 12.00 13.38 -3.48
CA GLU A 62 11.20 12.70 -4.50
C GLU A 62 11.30 11.18 -4.34
N ALA A 63 10.28 10.47 -4.80
CA ALA A 63 10.25 9.02 -4.89
C ALA A 63 10.06 8.60 -6.35
N ALA A 64 10.62 7.44 -6.72
CA ALA A 64 10.44 6.84 -8.03
C ALA A 64 9.21 5.91 -8.00
N ALA A 65 8.15 6.29 -8.70
CA ALA A 65 6.91 5.52 -8.75
C ALA A 65 7.10 4.17 -9.45
N MET A 66 7.91 4.12 -10.50
CA MET A 66 8.21 2.86 -11.20
C MET A 66 8.98 1.90 -10.30
N ASP A 67 10.01 2.34 -9.61
CA ASP A 67 10.78 1.48 -8.70
C ASP A 67 9.90 0.96 -7.56
N LEU A 68 9.01 1.81 -7.01
CA LEU A 68 8.02 1.41 -6.00
C LEU A 68 7.07 0.34 -6.54
N CYS A 69 6.56 0.50 -7.76
CA CYS A 69 5.66 -0.48 -8.38
C CYS A 69 6.36 -1.82 -8.64
N LEU A 70 7.59 -1.80 -9.17
CA LEU A 70 8.38 -3.00 -9.43
C LEU A 70 8.71 -3.75 -8.14
N LEU A 71 9.05 -3.02 -7.07
CA LEU A 71 9.35 -3.56 -5.76
C LEU A 71 8.12 -4.25 -5.17
N ARG A 72 6.97 -3.55 -5.15
CA ARG A 72 5.71 -4.08 -4.61
C ARG A 72 5.17 -5.27 -5.40
N GLU A 73 5.14 -5.20 -6.74
CA GLU A 73 4.73 -6.33 -7.58
C GLU A 73 5.62 -7.56 -7.33
N SER A 74 6.94 -7.37 -7.28
CA SER A 74 7.91 -8.45 -7.11
C SER A 74 7.76 -9.14 -5.76
N LEU A 75 7.60 -8.39 -4.67
CA LEU A 75 7.37 -8.94 -3.34
C LEU A 75 6.01 -9.65 -3.24
N ALA A 76 4.96 -9.07 -3.78
CA ALA A 76 3.61 -9.62 -3.72
C ALA A 76 3.48 -10.99 -4.43
N THR A 77 4.33 -11.28 -5.42
CA THR A 77 4.39 -12.61 -6.03
C THR A 77 4.97 -13.66 -5.08
N GLN A 78 5.65 -13.24 -4.02
CA GLN A 78 6.35 -14.12 -3.08
C GLN A 78 5.72 -14.15 -1.70
N SER A 79 5.37 -12.99 -1.15
CA SER A 79 4.73 -12.82 0.17
C SER A 79 3.98 -11.50 0.23
N THR A 80 2.70 -11.55 0.46
CA THR A 80 1.84 -10.38 0.64
C THR A 80 2.15 -9.66 1.94
N GLU A 81 2.54 -10.38 3.00
CA GLU A 81 2.95 -9.80 4.28
C GLU A 81 4.24 -9.00 4.15
N ALA A 82 5.23 -9.55 3.43
CA ALA A 82 6.48 -8.85 3.18
C ALA A 82 6.25 -7.58 2.33
N GLU A 83 5.41 -7.68 1.31
CA GLU A 83 5.00 -6.54 0.49
C GLU A 83 4.33 -5.46 1.34
N THR A 84 3.34 -5.86 2.14
CA THR A 84 2.58 -4.93 2.99
C THR A 84 3.49 -4.27 4.04
N ALA A 85 4.36 -5.03 4.71
CA ALA A 85 5.32 -4.49 5.67
C ALA A 85 6.18 -3.40 5.04
N LEU A 86 6.68 -3.62 3.81
CA LEU A 86 7.46 -2.63 3.06
C LEU A 86 6.61 -1.40 2.67
N ALA A 87 5.44 -1.63 2.07
CA ALA A 87 4.59 -0.56 1.54
C ALA A 87 4.16 0.43 2.63
N LEU A 88 3.85 -0.08 3.83
CA LEU A 88 3.42 0.74 4.96
C LEU A 88 4.52 1.65 5.48
N GLN A 89 5.80 1.22 5.43
CA GLN A 89 6.93 2.10 5.76
C GLN A 89 6.98 3.29 4.80
N GLY A 90 6.80 3.04 3.51
CA GLY A 90 6.73 4.09 2.50
C GLY A 90 5.55 5.04 2.72
N LEU A 91 4.34 4.50 2.86
CA LEU A 91 3.11 5.28 3.01
C LEU A 91 3.15 6.19 4.25
N GLY A 92 3.62 5.68 5.39
CA GLY A 92 3.71 6.45 6.64
C GLY A 92 4.80 7.51 6.64
N THR A 93 5.90 7.27 5.91
CA THR A 93 7.10 8.13 5.95
C THR A 93 7.17 9.13 4.80
N TYR A 94 6.55 8.83 3.65
CA TYR A 94 6.61 9.72 2.48
C TYR A 94 6.10 11.14 2.78
N PRO A 95 5.03 11.38 3.57
CA PRO A 95 4.65 12.73 4.00
C PRO A 95 5.76 13.48 4.74
N VAL A 96 6.56 12.76 5.55
CA VAL A 96 7.72 13.33 6.26
C VAL A 96 8.81 13.73 5.27
N LEU A 97 9.19 12.82 4.36
CA LEU A 97 10.16 13.11 3.30
C LEU A 97 9.74 14.32 2.47
N GLN A 98 8.48 14.34 2.02
CA GLN A 98 7.94 15.34 1.12
C GLN A 98 7.78 16.72 1.74
N SER A 99 7.33 16.80 3.01
CA SER A 99 6.82 18.01 3.62
C SER A 99 7.39 18.32 5.01
N GLY A 100 8.19 17.42 5.56
CA GLY A 100 8.86 17.63 6.87
C GLY A 100 9.97 18.65 6.80
N ARG A 101 10.27 19.27 7.95
CA ARG A 101 11.49 20.07 8.14
C ARG A 101 12.73 19.16 8.06
N ASP A 102 13.90 19.71 7.81
CA ASP A 102 15.12 18.93 7.62
C ASP A 102 15.46 18.05 8.83
N GLU A 103 15.28 18.56 10.04
CA GLU A 103 15.53 17.82 11.28
C GLU A 103 14.59 16.60 11.40
N MET A 104 13.34 16.76 11.01
CA MET A 104 12.34 15.69 11.03
C MET A 104 12.66 14.62 9.97
N VAL A 105 13.05 15.04 8.78
CA VAL A 105 13.49 14.14 7.69
C VAL A 105 14.73 13.37 8.12
N GLN A 106 15.73 14.05 8.69
CA GLN A 106 16.97 13.44 9.17
C GLN A 106 16.74 12.47 10.34
N ARG A 107 15.75 12.71 11.17
CA ARG A 107 15.38 11.82 12.27
C ARG A 107 14.70 10.53 11.79
N TRP A 108 13.65 10.66 10.99
CA TRP A 108 12.73 9.54 10.72
C TRP A 108 13.05 8.77 9.46
N VAL A 109 13.43 9.44 8.37
CA VAL A 109 13.61 8.76 7.07
C VAL A 109 14.77 7.75 7.11
N PRO A 110 15.95 8.08 7.66
CA PRO A 110 17.03 7.11 7.78
C PRO A 110 16.69 5.95 8.73
N ALA A 111 15.98 6.23 9.83
CA ALA A 111 15.58 5.19 10.78
C ALA A 111 14.59 4.18 10.14
N VAL A 112 13.63 4.66 9.37
CA VAL A 112 12.73 3.78 8.60
C VAL A 112 13.49 3.05 7.50
N ALA A 113 14.35 3.72 6.76
CA ALA A 113 15.15 3.09 5.70
C ALA A 113 16.07 1.98 6.22
N ALA A 114 16.56 2.09 7.45
CA ALA A 114 17.34 1.07 8.15
C ALA A 114 16.49 -0.03 8.82
N GLY A 115 15.15 0.11 8.84
CA GLY A 115 14.24 -0.78 9.55
C GLY A 115 14.30 -0.64 11.08
N ASP A 116 14.78 0.49 11.59
CA ASP A 116 14.87 0.81 13.02
C ASP A 116 13.62 1.48 13.56
N ALA A 117 12.78 2.05 12.69
CA ALA A 117 11.51 2.66 13.05
C ALA A 117 10.38 2.17 12.14
N VAL A 118 9.19 2.05 12.71
CA VAL A 118 7.95 1.66 12.04
C VAL A 118 7.06 2.87 11.90
N ALA A 119 6.63 3.16 10.68
CA ALA A 119 5.78 4.29 10.34
C ALA A 119 4.32 3.89 10.16
N ALA A 120 3.40 4.84 10.40
CA ALA A 120 2.00 4.67 10.09
C ALA A 120 1.37 5.95 9.50
N PHE A 121 0.34 5.77 8.66
CA PHE A 121 -0.42 6.84 8.00
C PHE A 121 -1.84 6.90 8.58
N ALA A 122 -2.13 7.90 9.40
CA ALA A 122 -3.36 8.00 10.19
C ALA A 122 -4.32 9.07 9.61
N LEU A 123 -4.99 8.74 8.49
CA LEU A 123 -5.96 9.62 7.83
C LEU A 123 -7.40 9.31 8.24
N THR A 124 -7.80 8.04 8.13
CA THR A 124 -9.19 7.56 8.20
C THR A 124 -9.77 7.63 9.60
N GLU A 125 -11.05 8.01 9.70
CA GLU A 125 -11.85 8.05 10.93
C GLU A 125 -13.10 7.18 10.79
N PRO A 126 -13.81 6.84 11.89
CA PRO A 126 -15.02 6.04 11.83
C PRO A 126 -16.06 6.58 10.85
N ASP A 127 -16.25 7.89 10.78
CA ASP A 127 -17.24 8.57 9.93
C ASP A 127 -16.63 9.26 8.70
N ALA A 128 -15.31 9.18 8.49
CA ALA A 128 -14.61 9.84 7.39
C ALA A 128 -13.60 8.88 6.72
N GLY A 129 -14.09 8.00 5.87
CA GLY A 129 -13.30 7.09 5.04
C GLY A 129 -13.15 7.61 3.61
N SER A 130 -14.12 7.31 2.73
CA SER A 130 -14.12 7.77 1.33
C SER A 130 -14.22 9.30 1.23
N ASP A 131 -14.98 9.95 2.11
CA ASP A 131 -14.97 11.40 2.28
C ASP A 131 -13.92 11.82 3.33
N ALA A 132 -12.66 11.64 2.97
CA ALA A 132 -11.54 11.95 3.86
C ALA A 132 -11.46 13.45 4.24
N ALA A 133 -12.06 14.35 3.45
CA ALA A 133 -12.10 15.76 3.76
C ALA A 133 -13.05 16.10 4.94
N ALA A 134 -13.95 15.17 5.28
CA ALA A 134 -14.87 15.30 6.41
C ALA A 134 -14.25 14.91 7.77
N LEU A 135 -12.96 14.54 7.82
CA LEU A 135 -12.30 14.19 9.07
C LEU A 135 -12.52 15.23 10.17
N SER A 136 -12.67 14.76 11.41
CA SER A 136 -13.12 15.55 12.59
C SER A 136 -12.13 15.55 13.75
N LEU A 137 -11.11 14.66 13.78
CA LEU A 137 -10.06 14.70 14.79
C LEU A 137 -9.53 16.14 14.89
N SER A 138 -9.75 16.78 16.05
CA SER A 138 -9.42 18.20 16.23
C SER A 138 -7.95 18.41 16.54
N ALA A 139 -7.41 19.53 16.09
CA ALA A 139 -6.13 20.07 16.52
C ALA A 139 -6.37 21.50 17.03
N GLU A 140 -6.41 21.65 18.35
CA GLU A 140 -6.64 22.94 19.00
C GLU A 140 -5.32 23.57 19.40
N ARG A 141 -5.15 24.86 19.05
CA ARG A 141 -3.95 25.63 19.38
C ARG A 141 -3.88 25.93 20.86
N ASP A 142 -2.73 25.68 21.47
CA ASP A 142 -2.43 26.18 22.82
C ASP A 142 -1.10 27.00 22.85
N THR A 143 -0.60 27.35 24.03
CA THR A 143 0.61 28.16 24.17
C THR A 143 1.91 27.45 23.78
N GLU A 144 1.89 26.10 23.66
CA GLU A 144 3.08 25.29 23.43
C GLU A 144 3.00 24.49 22.13
N GLY A 145 1.92 24.67 21.34
CA GLY A 145 1.70 23.95 20.09
C GLY A 145 0.23 23.62 19.86
N TRP A 146 -0.09 22.35 19.70
CA TRP A 146 -1.42 21.86 19.37
C TRP A 146 -1.80 20.68 20.26
N ARG A 147 -3.10 20.51 20.51
CA ARG A 147 -3.68 19.34 21.19
C ARG A 147 -4.58 18.60 20.22
N LEU A 148 -4.24 17.33 19.99
CA LEU A 148 -5.02 16.44 19.14
C LEU A 148 -6.03 15.68 20.00
N THR A 149 -7.32 15.72 19.59
CA THR A 149 -8.40 15.01 20.29
C THR A 149 -9.34 14.36 19.28
N GLY A 150 -9.60 13.06 19.45
CA GLY A 150 -10.48 12.27 18.55
C GLY A 150 -9.96 10.87 18.30
N GLU A 151 -10.38 10.26 17.21
CA GLU A 151 -10.08 8.87 16.88
C GLU A 151 -9.62 8.70 15.44
N LYS A 152 -8.75 7.70 15.20
CA LYS A 152 -8.41 7.19 13.89
C LYS A 152 -8.65 5.68 13.86
N ILE A 153 -9.08 5.15 12.73
CA ILE A 153 -9.39 3.72 12.60
C ILE A 153 -8.88 3.15 11.28
N TRP A 154 -8.69 1.84 11.26
CA TRP A 154 -8.07 1.11 10.15
C TRP A 154 -6.68 1.65 9.79
N ILE A 155 -5.93 1.99 10.82
CA ILE A 155 -4.57 2.50 10.67
C ILE A 155 -3.60 1.33 10.70
N SER A 156 -2.98 1.09 9.57
CA SER A 156 -1.95 0.05 9.45
C SER A 156 -0.77 0.36 10.35
N ASN A 157 -0.14 -0.67 10.91
CA ASN A 157 0.89 -0.63 11.94
C ASN A 157 0.44 -0.05 13.30
N ALA A 158 -0.81 0.41 13.45
CA ALA A 158 -1.32 0.78 14.77
C ALA A 158 -1.75 -0.47 15.57
N PRO A 159 -1.51 -0.48 16.88
CA PRO A 159 -0.91 0.58 17.70
C PRO A 159 0.62 0.48 17.84
N GLU A 160 1.32 -0.33 17.05
CA GLU A 160 2.72 -0.74 17.25
C GLU A 160 3.75 0.11 16.48
N ALA A 161 3.31 1.14 15.72
CA ALA A 161 4.22 2.06 15.04
C ALA A 161 5.03 2.91 16.02
N ASP A 162 6.22 3.37 15.60
CA ASP A 162 7.07 4.27 16.39
C ASP A 162 6.67 5.74 16.20
N PHE A 163 6.04 6.05 15.05
CA PHE A 163 5.41 7.34 14.81
C PHE A 163 4.25 7.23 13.82
N TYR A 164 3.38 8.22 13.88
CA TYR A 164 2.19 8.34 13.03
C TYR A 164 2.23 9.66 12.26
N THR A 165 2.02 9.62 10.96
CA THR A 165 1.62 10.80 10.19
C THR A 165 0.12 10.98 10.35
N VAL A 166 -0.29 11.97 11.14
CA VAL A 166 -1.68 12.19 11.55
C VAL A 166 -2.25 13.42 10.85
N PHE A 167 -3.45 13.27 10.28
CA PHE A 167 -4.21 14.37 9.68
C PHE A 167 -5.33 14.82 10.62
N ALA A 168 -5.34 16.12 10.94
CA ALA A 168 -6.24 16.70 11.93
C ALA A 168 -6.89 17.99 11.43
N ARG A 169 -8.05 18.33 11.99
CA ARG A 169 -8.81 19.54 11.72
C ARG A 169 -8.24 20.69 12.54
N THR A 170 -7.55 21.63 11.89
CA THR A 170 -7.02 22.85 12.50
C THR A 170 -7.94 24.05 12.32
N THR A 171 -8.68 24.12 11.21
CA THR A 171 -9.68 25.17 10.94
C THR A 171 -11.07 24.56 10.72
N PRO A 172 -11.98 24.64 11.71
CA PRO A 172 -13.36 24.15 11.59
C PRO A 172 -14.10 24.81 10.42
N GLY A 173 -14.95 24.05 9.74
CA GLY A 173 -15.81 24.55 8.65
C GLY A 173 -15.12 24.82 7.31
N ALA A 174 -13.78 24.74 7.25
CA ALA A 174 -13.04 25.03 6.02
C ALA A 174 -12.89 23.84 5.04
N GLY A 175 -13.55 22.70 5.33
CA GLY A 175 -13.46 21.49 4.50
C GLY A 175 -12.02 20.99 4.37
N ALA A 176 -11.61 20.57 3.21
CA ALA A 176 -10.24 20.10 2.96
C ALA A 176 -9.16 21.16 3.28
N ARG A 177 -9.50 22.44 3.18
CA ARG A 177 -8.57 23.56 3.46
C ARG A 177 -8.38 23.87 4.93
N GLY A 178 -9.02 23.14 5.84
CA GLY A 178 -8.83 23.28 7.28
C GLY A 178 -8.18 22.04 7.90
N VAL A 179 -7.49 21.23 7.12
CA VAL A 179 -6.78 20.03 7.56
C VAL A 179 -5.28 20.28 7.55
N SER A 180 -4.61 19.97 8.66
CA SER A 180 -3.16 19.94 8.78
C SER A 180 -2.64 18.53 8.99
N ALA A 181 -1.36 18.31 8.76
CA ALA A 181 -0.68 17.05 8.98
C ALA A 181 0.43 17.20 10.00
N PHE A 182 0.57 16.22 10.89
CA PHE A 182 1.55 16.23 11.97
C PHE A 182 2.28 14.89 12.04
N VAL A 183 3.55 14.91 12.45
CA VAL A 183 4.25 13.71 12.92
C VAL A 183 4.01 13.57 14.41
N VAL A 184 3.46 12.44 14.82
CA VAL A 184 3.16 12.16 16.23
C VAL A 184 3.97 10.94 16.67
N PRO A 185 5.03 11.09 17.48
CA PRO A 185 5.71 9.96 18.11
C PRO A 185 4.75 9.11 18.95
N ALA A 186 4.95 7.78 18.94
CA ALA A 186 4.03 6.84 19.58
C ALA A 186 4.02 6.93 21.13
N ASP A 187 5.08 7.47 21.71
CA ASP A 187 5.26 7.62 23.16
C ASP A 187 4.54 8.84 23.78
N ARG A 188 3.76 9.55 22.97
CA ARG A 188 3.04 10.75 23.44
C ARG A 188 1.97 10.41 24.48
N THR A 189 1.99 11.14 25.59
CA THR A 189 0.92 11.06 26.60
C THR A 189 -0.43 11.38 25.98
N GLY A 190 -1.45 10.58 26.30
CA GLY A 190 -2.80 10.69 25.74
C GLY A 190 -3.01 9.94 24.43
N LEU A 191 -1.97 9.39 23.80
CA LEU A 191 -2.09 8.48 22.66
C LEU A 191 -2.25 7.06 23.14
N SER A 192 -3.28 6.38 22.65
CA SER A 192 -3.52 4.95 22.91
C SER A 192 -4.10 4.28 21.68
N GLY A 193 -4.09 2.95 21.65
CA GLY A 193 -4.65 2.21 20.50
C GLY A 193 -4.92 0.76 20.83
N LYS A 194 -5.60 0.10 19.90
CA LYS A 194 -5.87 -1.34 19.94
C LYS A 194 -5.90 -1.94 18.55
N HIS A 195 -5.52 -3.21 18.48
CA HIS A 195 -5.62 -4.00 17.24
C HIS A 195 -7.07 -4.18 16.80
N LEU A 196 -7.24 -4.37 15.50
CA LEU A 196 -8.47 -4.80 14.87
C LEU A 196 -8.25 -6.18 14.23
N ASP A 197 -9.19 -7.08 14.47
CA ASP A 197 -9.19 -8.39 13.82
C ASP A 197 -9.83 -8.27 12.43
N MET A 198 -9.06 -8.57 11.40
CA MET A 198 -9.46 -8.38 10.01
C MET A 198 -9.52 -9.71 9.27
N VAL A 199 -10.24 -9.76 8.15
CA VAL A 199 -10.33 -10.94 7.27
C VAL A 199 -8.94 -11.41 6.83
N SER A 200 -8.07 -10.44 6.55
CA SER A 200 -6.64 -10.69 6.30
C SER A 200 -5.83 -10.20 7.51
N PRO A 201 -4.91 -11.01 8.04
CA PRO A 201 -4.21 -10.73 9.29
C PRO A 201 -3.09 -9.69 9.12
N HIS A 202 -3.46 -8.44 8.83
CA HIS A 202 -2.52 -7.31 8.80
C HIS A 202 -2.40 -6.63 10.16
N PRO A 203 -1.24 -6.03 10.49
CA PRO A 203 -1.11 -5.14 11.62
C PRO A 203 -1.92 -3.87 11.37
N ILE A 204 -3.14 -3.83 11.88
CA ILE A 204 -4.07 -2.71 11.69
C ILE A 204 -4.81 -2.44 12.99
N GLY A 205 -5.07 -1.17 13.28
CA GLY A 205 -5.66 -0.80 14.55
C GLY A 205 -6.48 0.48 14.54
N LYS A 206 -7.01 0.76 15.74
CA LYS A 206 -7.65 2.02 16.10
C LYS A 206 -6.70 2.80 17.01
N LEU A 207 -6.66 4.13 16.85
CA LEU A 207 -5.97 5.06 17.71
C LEU A 207 -6.97 6.02 18.36
N THR A 208 -6.73 6.35 19.63
CA THR A 208 -7.46 7.35 20.39
C THR A 208 -6.48 8.43 20.84
N PHE A 209 -6.84 9.67 20.58
CA PHE A 209 -6.10 10.88 20.94
C PHE A 209 -6.87 11.62 22.01
N ASP A 210 -6.35 11.67 23.24
CA ASP A 210 -6.91 12.38 24.39
C ASP A 210 -6.01 13.55 24.75
N GLY A 211 -6.19 14.66 24.03
CA GLY A 211 -5.39 15.86 24.24
C GLY A 211 -3.90 15.66 23.92
N VAL A 212 -3.57 14.79 22.96
CA VAL A 212 -2.18 14.48 22.57
C VAL A 212 -1.47 15.74 22.09
N ARG A 213 -0.38 16.10 22.77
CA ARG A 213 0.39 17.29 22.42
C ARG A 213 1.30 17.07 21.23
N VAL A 214 1.28 18.00 20.29
CA VAL A 214 2.24 18.11 19.17
C VAL A 214 2.77 19.54 19.09
N HIS A 215 4.04 19.68 18.72
CA HIS A 215 4.73 20.96 18.64
C HIS A 215 4.68 21.52 17.21
N ASP A 216 5.00 22.81 17.05
CA ASP A 216 5.01 23.47 15.75
C ASP A 216 6.05 22.90 14.77
N ASP A 217 7.12 22.34 15.28
CA ASP A 217 8.17 21.69 14.49
C ASP A 217 7.76 20.29 14.02
N GLU A 218 6.67 19.73 14.54
CA GLU A 218 6.07 18.46 14.13
C GLU A 218 4.99 18.63 13.03
N LEU A 219 4.68 19.87 12.64
CA LEU A 219 3.79 20.18 11.53
C LEU A 219 4.46 19.81 10.20
N LEU A 220 3.77 19.06 9.36
CA LEU A 220 4.18 18.69 8.00
C LEU A 220 3.67 19.73 6.98
N GLY A 221 4.59 20.46 6.37
CA GLY A 221 4.28 21.55 5.45
C GLY A 221 3.70 22.77 6.14
N ASN A 222 2.70 23.38 5.54
CA ASN A 222 2.04 24.58 6.06
C ASN A 222 0.73 24.22 6.77
N LEU A 223 0.35 25.07 7.72
CA LEU A 223 -0.96 25.00 8.39
C LEU A 223 -2.08 24.97 7.34
N ASP A 224 -3.10 24.14 7.57
CA ASP A 224 -4.27 23.95 6.70
C ASP A 224 -3.96 23.38 5.30
N HIS A 225 -2.73 22.90 5.08
CA HIS A 225 -2.33 22.25 3.82
C HIS A 225 -2.16 20.73 3.93
N GLY A 226 -2.50 20.13 5.07
CA GLY A 226 -2.31 18.68 5.31
C GLY A 226 -3.09 17.79 4.36
N PHE A 227 -4.30 18.20 3.93
CA PHE A 227 -5.05 17.43 2.94
C PHE A 227 -4.30 17.32 1.60
N ARG A 228 -3.59 18.37 1.21
CA ARG A 228 -2.73 18.33 0.01
C ARG A 228 -1.56 17.36 0.19
N VAL A 229 -0.97 17.30 1.39
CA VAL A 229 0.08 16.32 1.73
C VAL A 229 -0.48 14.90 1.58
N ALA A 230 -1.68 14.62 2.11
CA ALA A 230 -2.33 13.33 1.98
C ALA A 230 -2.56 12.95 0.50
N MET A 231 -3.12 13.85 -0.29
CA MET A 231 -3.43 13.56 -1.70
C MET A 231 -2.18 13.30 -2.54
N ARG A 232 -1.11 14.08 -2.37
CA ARG A 232 0.17 13.84 -3.06
C ARG A 232 0.78 12.48 -2.69
N THR A 233 0.66 12.07 -1.43
CA THR A 233 1.07 10.73 -1.00
C THR A 233 0.26 9.66 -1.72
N LEU A 234 -1.06 9.80 -1.76
CA LEU A 234 -1.94 8.84 -2.43
C LEU A 234 -1.74 8.81 -3.96
N ASP A 235 -1.40 9.92 -4.59
CA ASP A 235 -1.11 9.95 -6.05
C ASP A 235 0.13 9.13 -6.41
N LEU A 236 1.14 9.08 -5.53
CA LEU A 236 2.29 8.17 -5.66
C LEU A 236 1.91 6.71 -5.36
N PHE A 237 1.12 6.48 -4.29
CA PHE A 237 0.89 5.12 -3.79
C PHE A 237 -0.23 4.37 -4.52
N ARG A 238 -1.25 5.02 -5.10
CA ARG A 238 -2.35 4.36 -5.84
C ARG A 238 -1.89 3.44 -6.98
N PRO A 239 -0.98 3.85 -7.89
CA PRO A 239 -0.45 2.94 -8.90
C PRO A 239 0.26 1.73 -8.27
N SER A 240 0.96 1.93 -7.15
CA SER A 240 1.67 0.86 -6.46
C SER A 240 0.74 -0.12 -5.73
N VAL A 241 -0.47 0.30 -5.31
CA VAL A 241 -1.55 -0.64 -4.91
C VAL A 241 -1.97 -1.51 -6.10
N GLY A 242 -2.01 -0.93 -7.29
CA GLY A 242 -2.22 -1.69 -8.53
C GLY A 242 -1.12 -2.72 -8.75
N ALA A 243 0.16 -2.36 -8.51
CA ALA A 243 1.30 -3.28 -8.61
C ALA A 243 1.21 -4.44 -7.61
N PHE A 244 0.81 -4.16 -6.36
CA PHE A 244 0.50 -5.20 -5.36
C PHE A 244 -0.56 -6.18 -5.87
N ALA A 245 -1.65 -5.67 -6.42
CA ALA A 245 -2.71 -6.48 -7.00
C ALA A 245 -2.22 -7.34 -8.18
N VAL A 246 -1.39 -6.77 -9.06
CA VAL A 246 -0.75 -7.51 -10.18
C VAL A 246 0.13 -8.64 -9.66
N GLY A 247 0.91 -8.42 -8.60
CA GLY A 247 1.73 -9.45 -7.97
C GLY A 247 0.91 -10.63 -7.45
N MET A 248 -0.20 -10.37 -6.76
CA MET A 248 -1.14 -11.41 -6.30
C MET A 248 -1.79 -12.15 -7.48
N ALA A 249 -2.21 -11.42 -8.51
CA ALA A 249 -2.78 -12.01 -9.72
C ALA A 249 -1.77 -12.93 -10.43
N GLN A 250 -0.51 -12.50 -10.52
CA GLN A 250 0.56 -13.32 -11.11
C GLN A 250 0.80 -14.60 -10.31
N ALA A 251 0.91 -14.51 -8.97
CA ALA A 251 1.09 -15.68 -8.10
C ALA A 251 -0.08 -16.69 -8.27
N ALA A 252 -1.32 -16.18 -8.32
CA ALA A 252 -2.50 -17.02 -8.53
C ALA A 252 -2.55 -17.65 -9.92
N LEU A 253 -2.18 -16.90 -10.96
CA LEU A 253 -2.09 -17.40 -12.34
C LEU A 253 -1.03 -18.50 -12.46
N ASP A 254 0.16 -18.29 -11.91
CA ASP A 254 1.26 -19.26 -11.95
C ASP A 254 0.85 -20.56 -11.26
N ALA A 255 0.21 -20.47 -10.09
CA ALA A 255 -0.32 -21.64 -9.38
C ALA A 255 -1.40 -22.37 -10.20
N ALA A 256 -2.32 -21.63 -10.84
CA ALA A 256 -3.39 -22.22 -11.66
C ALA A 256 -2.84 -22.91 -12.92
N VAL A 257 -1.85 -22.32 -13.59
CA VAL A 257 -1.17 -22.91 -14.76
C VAL A 257 -0.45 -24.20 -14.36
N ALA A 258 0.32 -24.19 -13.28
CA ALA A 258 1.02 -25.37 -12.78
C ALA A 258 0.04 -26.50 -12.40
N HIS A 259 -1.04 -26.17 -11.70
CA HIS A 259 -2.08 -27.11 -11.31
C HIS A 259 -2.78 -27.71 -12.53
N ALA A 260 -3.23 -26.88 -13.47
CA ALA A 260 -3.94 -27.34 -14.67
C ALA A 260 -3.04 -28.19 -15.58
N GLY A 261 -1.73 -27.97 -15.57
CA GLY A 261 -0.74 -28.75 -16.31
C GLY A 261 -0.52 -30.15 -15.76
N THR A 262 -0.68 -30.34 -14.44
CA THR A 262 -0.36 -31.60 -13.76
C THR A 262 -1.58 -32.41 -13.30
N ARG A 263 -2.70 -31.73 -13.00
CA ARG A 263 -3.92 -32.38 -12.52
C ARG A 263 -4.64 -33.10 -13.67
N VAL A 264 -4.78 -34.41 -13.55
CA VAL A 264 -5.51 -35.26 -14.52
C VAL A 264 -6.96 -35.45 -14.03
N ALA A 265 -7.92 -35.20 -14.96
CA ALA A 265 -9.34 -35.53 -14.82
C ALA A 265 -9.95 -35.73 -16.23
N PHE A 266 -11.01 -36.51 -16.32
CA PHE A 266 -11.69 -36.81 -17.60
C PHE A 266 -10.76 -37.32 -18.70
N GLY A 267 -9.74 -38.13 -18.32
CA GLY A 267 -8.80 -38.76 -19.23
C GLY A 267 -7.60 -37.94 -19.69
N GLY A 268 -7.41 -36.71 -19.20
CA GLY A 268 -6.29 -35.84 -19.56
C GLY A 268 -5.99 -34.77 -18.53
N PRO A 269 -4.90 -33.99 -18.69
CA PRO A 269 -4.64 -32.85 -17.85
C PRO A 269 -5.73 -31.77 -17.98
N LEU A 270 -6.02 -31.04 -16.88
CA LEU A 270 -7.08 -30.04 -16.87
C LEU A 270 -6.89 -28.95 -17.92
N LYS A 271 -5.66 -28.59 -18.26
CA LYS A 271 -5.34 -27.61 -19.33
C LYS A 271 -5.94 -27.97 -20.69
N ASP A 272 -6.22 -29.25 -20.94
CA ASP A 272 -6.79 -29.72 -22.22
C ASP A 272 -8.33 -29.55 -22.29
N GLN A 273 -8.94 -29.22 -21.16
CA GLN A 273 -10.35 -28.82 -21.07
C GLN A 273 -10.51 -27.39 -21.59
N GLN A 274 -11.30 -27.17 -22.64
CA GLN A 274 -11.46 -25.85 -23.28
C GLN A 274 -11.83 -24.74 -22.28
N THR A 275 -12.75 -24.98 -21.36
CA THR A 275 -13.17 -24.02 -20.37
C THR A 275 -12.00 -23.59 -19.46
N VAL A 276 -11.15 -24.55 -19.05
CA VAL A 276 -9.97 -24.26 -18.21
C VAL A 276 -8.95 -23.45 -18.98
N SER A 277 -8.61 -23.89 -20.22
CA SER A 277 -7.62 -23.17 -21.05
C SER A 277 -8.07 -21.75 -21.38
N HIS A 278 -9.37 -21.52 -21.68
CA HIS A 278 -9.91 -20.19 -21.94
C HIS A 278 -9.90 -19.31 -20.66
N THR A 279 -10.22 -19.88 -19.50
CA THR A 279 -10.14 -19.16 -18.22
C THR A 279 -8.70 -18.74 -17.93
N LEU A 280 -7.71 -19.61 -18.12
CA LEU A 280 -6.30 -19.26 -17.94
C LEU A 280 -5.84 -18.16 -18.92
N ALA A 281 -6.30 -18.19 -20.17
CA ALA A 281 -6.02 -17.14 -21.15
C ALA A 281 -6.62 -15.77 -20.72
N GLU A 282 -7.84 -15.77 -20.20
CA GLU A 282 -8.48 -14.56 -19.68
C GLU A 282 -7.75 -14.02 -18.43
N MET A 283 -7.34 -14.91 -17.50
CA MET A 283 -6.55 -14.55 -16.34
C MET A 283 -5.22 -13.89 -16.76
N ALA A 284 -4.50 -14.48 -17.70
CA ALA A 284 -3.25 -13.96 -18.22
C ALA A 284 -3.43 -12.58 -18.89
N THR A 285 -4.46 -12.43 -19.72
CA THR A 285 -4.77 -11.18 -20.42
C THR A 285 -5.08 -10.06 -19.45
N ARG A 286 -5.89 -10.31 -18.43
CA ARG A 286 -6.23 -9.30 -17.41
C ARG A 286 -5.04 -8.91 -16.55
N THR A 287 -4.19 -9.88 -16.17
CA THR A 287 -2.98 -9.62 -15.40
C THR A 287 -2.01 -8.72 -16.17
N GLU A 288 -1.79 -9.02 -17.46
CA GLU A 288 -0.92 -8.21 -18.31
C GLU A 288 -1.47 -6.82 -18.59
N ALA A 289 -2.78 -6.70 -18.88
CA ALA A 289 -3.42 -5.41 -19.07
C ALA A 289 -3.32 -4.53 -17.80
N ALA A 290 -3.51 -5.14 -16.61
CA ALA A 290 -3.35 -4.46 -15.34
C ALA A 290 -1.92 -3.96 -15.14
N ARG A 291 -0.91 -4.79 -15.43
CA ARG A 291 0.51 -4.44 -15.34
C ARG A 291 0.86 -3.25 -16.23
N LEU A 292 0.40 -3.27 -17.47
CA LEU A 292 0.65 -2.18 -18.43
C LEU A 292 0.04 -0.85 -17.96
N LEU A 293 -1.18 -0.86 -17.41
CA LEU A 293 -1.80 0.34 -16.86
C LEU A 293 -1.02 0.88 -15.64
N VAL A 294 -0.56 0.00 -14.76
CA VAL A 294 0.24 0.38 -13.58
C VAL A 294 1.55 0.99 -14.01
N TYR A 295 2.28 0.37 -14.95
CA TYR A 295 3.57 0.88 -15.41
C TYR A 295 3.42 2.20 -16.18
N ALA A 296 2.35 2.36 -16.95
CA ALA A 296 2.05 3.62 -17.63
C ALA A 296 1.82 4.76 -16.62
N ALA A 297 1.02 4.52 -15.58
CA ALA A 297 0.77 5.51 -14.53
C ALA A 297 2.04 5.86 -13.74
N ALA A 298 2.87 4.86 -13.42
CA ALA A 298 4.14 5.06 -12.72
C ALA A 298 5.15 5.85 -13.59
N SER A 299 5.25 5.52 -14.88
CA SER A 299 6.11 6.24 -15.82
C SER A 299 5.70 7.69 -16.01
N ALA A 300 4.39 7.98 -16.05
CA ALA A 300 3.87 9.34 -16.14
C ALA A 300 4.25 10.17 -14.88
N TYR A 301 4.14 9.55 -13.69
CA TYR A 301 4.58 10.17 -12.45
C TYR A 301 6.08 10.52 -12.49
N ASP A 302 6.92 9.55 -12.86
CA ASP A 302 8.38 9.74 -12.90
C ASP A 302 8.83 10.73 -13.99
N ALA A 303 8.02 10.90 -15.05
CA ALA A 303 8.20 11.92 -16.07
C ALA A 303 7.80 13.33 -15.63
N GLY A 304 7.22 13.48 -14.43
CA GLY A 304 6.78 14.78 -13.90
C GLY A 304 5.49 15.30 -14.55
N GLU A 305 4.65 14.42 -15.09
CA GLU A 305 3.34 14.83 -15.62
C GLU A 305 2.47 15.42 -14.51
N THR A 306 1.70 16.44 -14.84
CA THR A 306 0.89 17.20 -13.86
C THR A 306 -0.54 16.69 -13.71
N GLN A 307 -1.03 15.87 -14.65
CA GLN A 307 -2.39 15.33 -14.67
C GLN A 307 -2.38 13.82 -14.40
N LEU A 308 -2.02 13.42 -13.17
CA LEU A 308 -1.79 12.04 -12.79
C LEU A 308 -3.02 11.33 -12.21
N ALA A 309 -4.00 12.10 -11.69
CA ALA A 309 -5.09 11.52 -10.91
C ALA A 309 -5.93 10.49 -11.71
N GLY A 310 -6.20 10.79 -12.98
CA GLY A 310 -6.98 9.90 -13.85
C GLY A 310 -6.26 8.58 -14.16
N SER A 311 -4.98 8.64 -14.58
CA SER A 311 -4.17 7.46 -14.91
C SER A 311 -3.90 6.59 -13.67
N ALA A 312 -3.57 7.20 -12.54
CA ALA A 312 -3.39 6.51 -11.26
C ALA A 312 -4.69 5.81 -10.81
N ALA A 313 -5.84 6.48 -10.97
CA ALA A 313 -7.14 5.90 -10.63
C ALA A 313 -7.50 4.72 -11.56
N MET A 314 -7.26 4.84 -12.88
CA MET A 314 -7.49 3.74 -13.84
C MET A 314 -6.62 2.53 -13.52
N ALA A 315 -5.33 2.75 -13.25
CA ALA A 315 -4.38 1.69 -12.90
C ALA A 315 -4.83 0.94 -11.65
N LYS A 316 -5.13 1.66 -10.57
CA LYS A 316 -5.58 1.07 -9.29
C LYS A 316 -6.90 0.33 -9.46
N LEU A 317 -7.90 0.95 -10.08
CA LEU A 317 -9.22 0.35 -10.29
C LEU A 317 -9.11 -0.96 -11.08
N PHE A 318 -8.50 -0.90 -12.27
CA PHE A 318 -8.45 -2.07 -13.14
C PHE A 318 -7.63 -3.20 -12.52
N ALA A 319 -6.46 -2.90 -11.95
CA ALA A 319 -5.58 -3.91 -11.37
C ALA A 319 -6.23 -4.65 -10.19
N THR A 320 -6.91 -3.93 -9.28
CA THR A 320 -7.54 -4.56 -8.11
C THR A 320 -8.78 -5.38 -8.49
N GLU A 321 -9.57 -4.94 -9.47
CA GLU A 321 -10.69 -5.74 -10.00
C GLU A 321 -10.21 -6.96 -10.78
N ALA A 322 -9.17 -6.82 -11.60
CA ALA A 322 -8.57 -7.93 -12.33
C ALA A 322 -7.98 -8.99 -11.39
N ALA A 323 -7.27 -8.56 -10.35
CA ALA A 323 -6.69 -9.47 -9.36
C ALA A 323 -7.76 -10.28 -8.61
N GLN A 324 -8.88 -9.64 -8.23
CA GLN A 324 -10.01 -10.35 -7.62
C GLN A 324 -10.54 -11.45 -8.55
N PHE A 325 -10.72 -11.13 -9.83
CA PHE A 325 -11.16 -12.12 -10.83
C PHE A 325 -10.15 -13.25 -10.98
N VAL A 326 -8.85 -12.93 -11.09
CA VAL A 326 -7.79 -13.93 -11.32
C VAL A 326 -7.65 -14.88 -10.13
N VAL A 327 -7.66 -14.34 -8.91
CA VAL A 327 -7.58 -15.15 -7.68
C VAL A 327 -8.82 -16.05 -7.54
N ASP A 328 -10.01 -15.52 -7.76
CA ASP A 328 -11.28 -16.30 -7.72
C ASP A 328 -11.28 -17.44 -8.74
N ALA A 329 -10.88 -17.16 -9.98
CA ALA A 329 -10.76 -18.15 -11.03
C ALA A 329 -9.71 -19.23 -10.71
N ALA A 330 -8.58 -18.85 -10.11
CA ALA A 330 -7.54 -19.80 -9.67
C ALA A 330 -8.06 -20.73 -8.57
N VAL A 331 -8.80 -20.21 -7.59
CA VAL A 331 -9.49 -21.01 -6.56
C VAL A 331 -10.45 -22.01 -7.22
N GLN A 332 -11.26 -21.55 -8.18
CA GLN A 332 -12.20 -22.41 -8.89
C GLN A 332 -11.52 -23.54 -9.66
N ILE A 333 -10.40 -23.28 -10.34
CA ILE A 333 -9.61 -24.30 -11.07
C ILE A 333 -9.02 -25.35 -10.12
N HIS A 334 -8.56 -24.93 -8.92
CA HIS A 334 -8.00 -25.84 -7.93
C HIS A 334 -9.06 -26.64 -7.17
N GLY A 335 -10.31 -26.14 -7.11
CA GLY A 335 -11.41 -26.74 -6.36
C GLY A 335 -11.15 -26.71 -4.85
N ALA A 336 -11.66 -27.71 -4.13
CA ALA A 336 -11.65 -27.76 -2.67
C ALA A 336 -10.26 -27.62 -2.02
N ARG A 337 -9.20 -27.97 -2.71
CA ARG A 337 -7.82 -27.81 -2.23
C ARG A 337 -7.47 -26.36 -1.91
N ALA A 338 -7.93 -25.44 -2.76
CA ALA A 338 -7.68 -24.02 -2.57
C ALA A 338 -8.48 -23.39 -1.41
N LEU A 339 -9.41 -24.13 -0.79
CA LEU A 339 -10.18 -23.67 0.37
C LEU A 339 -9.56 -24.13 1.71
N GLN A 340 -8.49 -24.90 1.66
CA GLN A 340 -7.78 -25.36 2.87
C GLN A 340 -6.93 -24.22 3.43
N ARG A 341 -7.03 -23.95 4.73
CA ARG A 341 -6.16 -22.97 5.40
C ARG A 341 -4.68 -23.34 5.21
N GLY A 342 -3.87 -22.33 4.91
CA GLY A 342 -2.46 -22.47 4.58
C GLY A 342 -2.18 -22.76 3.11
N HIS A 343 -3.20 -22.92 2.27
CA HIS A 343 -3.00 -22.95 0.82
C HIS A 343 -2.82 -21.52 0.27
N LEU A 344 -1.86 -21.32 -0.65
CA LEU A 344 -1.58 -20.02 -1.25
C LEU A 344 -2.84 -19.29 -1.73
N LEU A 345 -3.72 -19.98 -2.45
CA LEU A 345 -4.91 -19.34 -3.02
C LEU A 345 -5.98 -19.00 -1.97
N GLU A 346 -6.08 -19.76 -0.88
CA GLU A 346 -6.94 -19.41 0.27
C GLU A 346 -6.45 -18.11 0.90
N HIS A 347 -5.14 -17.99 1.10
CA HIS A 347 -4.51 -16.79 1.60
C HIS A 347 -4.75 -15.60 0.65
N LEU A 348 -4.42 -15.73 -0.64
CA LEU A 348 -4.64 -14.68 -1.63
C LEU A 348 -6.13 -14.29 -1.77
N TYR A 349 -7.07 -15.21 -1.57
CA TYR A 349 -8.51 -14.91 -1.63
C TYR A 349 -8.95 -13.95 -0.52
N ARG A 350 -8.36 -14.06 0.67
CA ARG A 350 -8.59 -13.10 1.76
C ARG A 350 -7.91 -11.75 1.49
N GLU A 351 -6.66 -11.80 0.98
CA GLU A 351 -5.84 -10.61 0.72
C GLU A 351 -6.43 -9.72 -0.38
N VAL A 352 -6.80 -10.30 -1.50
CA VAL A 352 -7.18 -9.57 -2.72
C VAL A 352 -8.44 -8.71 -2.56
N ARG A 353 -9.22 -8.96 -1.49
CA ARG A 353 -10.46 -8.22 -1.24
C ARG A 353 -10.21 -6.78 -0.79
N ALA A 354 -9.19 -6.57 0.03
CA ALA A 354 -8.91 -5.28 0.67
C ALA A 354 -8.45 -4.17 -0.29
N PRO A 355 -7.60 -4.40 -1.31
CA PRO A 355 -7.16 -3.38 -2.25
C PRO A 355 -8.28 -2.68 -3.03
N ARG A 356 -9.45 -3.29 -3.16
CA ARG A 356 -10.63 -2.67 -3.77
C ARG A 356 -11.32 -1.65 -2.85
N ILE A 357 -10.93 -1.61 -1.57
CA ILE A 357 -11.55 -0.78 -0.52
C ILE A 357 -10.62 0.36 -0.11
N TYR A 358 -9.37 0.05 0.28
CA TYR A 358 -8.47 1.04 0.80
C TYR A 358 -7.86 1.94 -0.29
N GLU A 359 -7.23 3.04 0.12
CA GLU A 359 -6.62 4.09 -0.73
C GLU A 359 -7.57 4.62 -1.82
N GLY A 360 -8.85 4.71 -1.46
CA GLY A 360 -9.95 5.07 -2.34
C GLY A 360 -10.62 3.84 -2.96
N ALA A 361 -11.84 3.54 -2.51
CA ALA A 361 -12.63 2.43 -3.01
C ALA A 361 -12.82 2.49 -4.53
N SER A 362 -13.17 1.35 -5.14
CA SER A 362 -13.43 1.26 -6.60
C SER A 362 -14.37 2.34 -7.10
N GLU A 363 -15.39 2.72 -6.30
CA GLU A 363 -16.36 3.78 -6.61
C GLU A 363 -15.69 5.16 -6.63
N ILE A 364 -14.77 5.41 -5.69
CA ILE A 364 -13.99 6.66 -5.64
C ILE A 364 -13.07 6.77 -6.84
N GLN A 365 -12.41 5.66 -7.25
CA GLN A 365 -11.59 5.67 -8.46
C GLN A 365 -12.44 6.01 -9.71
N ARG A 366 -13.65 5.41 -9.84
CA ARG A 366 -14.57 5.74 -10.94
C ARG A 366 -14.98 7.21 -10.92
N THR A 367 -15.22 7.79 -9.74
CA THR A 367 -15.55 9.22 -9.58
C THR A 367 -14.40 10.11 -10.03
N ILE A 368 -13.14 9.74 -9.67
CA ILE A 368 -11.95 10.48 -10.11
C ILE A 368 -11.82 10.41 -11.64
N ILE A 369 -11.90 9.22 -12.23
CA ILE A 369 -11.83 9.03 -13.69
C ILE A 369 -12.91 9.84 -14.40
N ALA A 370 -14.16 9.72 -13.96
CA ALA A 370 -15.27 10.45 -14.58
C ALA A 370 -15.06 11.96 -14.55
N ARG A 371 -14.53 12.50 -13.45
CA ARG A 371 -14.21 13.94 -13.33
C ARG A 371 -13.13 14.39 -14.31
N GLU A 372 -12.12 13.55 -14.54
CA GLU A 372 -11.03 13.87 -15.48
C GLU A 372 -11.50 13.87 -16.94
N LEU A 373 -12.55 13.13 -17.30
CA LEU A 373 -13.12 13.13 -18.67
C LEU A 373 -13.77 14.46 -19.07
N TYR A 374 -14.09 15.31 -18.09
CA TYR A 374 -14.74 16.62 -18.32
C TYR A 374 -13.82 17.82 -18.02
N ARG A 375 -12.53 17.57 -17.84
CA ARG A 375 -11.50 18.62 -17.72
C ARG A 375 -10.82 18.88 -19.06
#